data_3b538cf19a0f2622f6816c190cad3551
#
_entry.id   3b538cf19a0f2622f6816c190cad3551
#
_cell.length_a   1.000
_cell.length_b   1.000
_cell.length_c   1.000
_cell.angle_alpha   90.00
_cell.angle_beta   90.00
_cell.angle_gamma   90.00
#
_symmetry.space_group_name_H-M   'P 1'
#
loop_
_entity.id
_entity.type
_entity.pdbx_description
1 polymer ?
#
loop_
_entity_poly.entity_id
_entity_poly.type
_entity_poly.pdbx_seq_one_letter_code
_entity_poly.pdbx_strand_id
1 'polypeptide(L)'
;MIAYFLGGCAIYGIVLFVLVMLRPKSALHTKKLTDCGRREKITIGVVLVILILLCTLPMGLAPGWNGEDPGATNQYELLAEAILNGHINIDNGDVDPLLLQMDNPYDPQARVDLGVDYRWDTAYYHGHYYMYFGVVPVFLLFLPFRLITGMSLTTYHATQVFVAFFICGVFANFYMMSKRFFKKMTLGMYLMLASAFSIMSIWYSVDAPALYCTAITGALCMEIWSLFFFMRAVWVEQEEKKSIRLAFFGSLFGALAFGCRPPVALANLFVIPMLVVYLKKHKFTKKLFGELVVAALPYVVIGILLMCYNYARFESPFEFGQAYQLTAADQSHYGSIASYFSQTKMIAVANAVLYNFVNYNPICEAFPYVIFNGILLNFPILWFAVIGLSPEGVLKRMKEQQMRAFIVMLFVIPLVIAIMDALWSPFMTERYRMDQYWIMGVLCFLVIGFYHDNLSETAGRKFSCFISLWAFITIGKSILLYLVQNDGNVTYTYPEVVEQIKMILRLGIGAG
;
A
#
# COMPACT_ATOMS: atom_id res chain seq x y z
N MET A 1 -28.35 -23.99 -8.90
CA MET A 1 -28.38 -23.97 -10.37
C MET A 1 -27.92 -22.65 -10.97
N ILE A 2 -28.48 -21.49 -10.58
CA ILE A 2 -28.06 -20.15 -11.10
C ILE A 2 -26.58 -19.87 -10.82
N ALA A 3 -26.06 -20.14 -9.61
CA ALA A 3 -24.67 -19.92 -9.26
C ALA A 3 -23.70 -20.75 -10.13
N TYR A 4 -24.02 -22.01 -10.42
CA TYR A 4 -23.23 -22.86 -11.31
C TYR A 4 -23.22 -22.34 -12.74
N PHE A 5 -24.37 -21.87 -13.23
CA PHE A 5 -24.47 -21.26 -14.56
C PHE A 5 -23.61 -19.99 -14.65
N LEU A 6 -23.72 -19.10 -13.67
CA LEU A 6 -22.93 -17.87 -13.61
C LEU A 6 -21.43 -18.17 -13.47
N GLY A 7 -21.08 -19.17 -12.65
CA GLY A 7 -19.70 -19.64 -12.52
C GLY A 7 -19.14 -20.18 -13.84
N GLY A 8 -19.91 -20.99 -14.55
CA GLY A 8 -19.55 -21.48 -15.88
C GLY A 8 -19.36 -20.36 -16.90
N CYS A 9 -20.26 -19.37 -16.92
CA CYS A 9 -20.13 -18.18 -17.76
C CYS A 9 -18.85 -17.37 -17.43
N ALA A 10 -18.52 -17.21 -16.14
CA ALA A 10 -17.32 -16.54 -15.70
C ALA A 10 -16.05 -17.27 -16.16
N ILE A 11 -15.98 -18.60 -15.99
CA ILE A 11 -14.85 -19.42 -16.45
C ILE A 11 -14.70 -19.30 -17.96
N TYR A 12 -15.80 -19.43 -18.71
CA TYR A 12 -15.78 -19.26 -20.16
C TYR A 12 -15.29 -17.88 -20.58
N GLY A 13 -15.75 -16.82 -19.91
CA GLY A 13 -15.30 -15.46 -20.14
C GLY A 13 -13.79 -15.28 -19.87
N ILE A 14 -13.26 -15.89 -18.79
CA ILE A 14 -11.85 -15.90 -18.48
C ILE A 14 -11.04 -16.61 -19.58
N VAL A 15 -11.48 -17.78 -20.02
CA VAL A 15 -10.81 -18.53 -21.10
C VAL A 15 -10.77 -17.71 -22.38
N LEU A 16 -11.89 -17.12 -22.79
CA LEU A 16 -11.94 -16.24 -23.97
C LEU A 16 -11.00 -15.04 -23.82
N PHE A 17 -10.97 -14.41 -22.65
CA PHE A 17 -10.09 -13.27 -22.39
C PHE A 17 -8.62 -13.66 -22.51
N VAL A 18 -8.21 -14.81 -21.94
CA VAL A 18 -6.85 -15.34 -22.07
C VAL A 18 -6.51 -15.63 -23.54
N LEU A 19 -7.44 -16.24 -24.29
CA LEU A 19 -7.24 -16.47 -25.72
C LEU A 19 -7.04 -15.18 -26.52
N VAL A 20 -7.75 -14.11 -26.17
CA VAL A 20 -7.57 -12.77 -26.78
C VAL A 20 -6.22 -12.18 -26.39
N MET A 21 -5.82 -12.30 -25.12
CA MET A 21 -4.51 -11.85 -24.65
C MET A 21 -3.34 -12.54 -25.34
N LEU A 22 -3.48 -13.81 -25.66
CA LEU A 22 -2.42 -14.57 -26.36
C LEU A 22 -2.30 -14.23 -27.85
N ARG A 23 -3.18 -13.38 -28.41
CA ARG A 23 -3.14 -12.96 -29.81
C ARG A 23 -2.45 -11.60 -29.97
N PRO A 24 -1.20 -11.55 -30.51
CA PRO A 24 -0.45 -10.28 -30.67
C PRO A 24 -1.13 -9.26 -31.58
N LYS A 25 -2.07 -9.68 -32.42
CA LYS A 25 -2.85 -8.83 -33.31
C LYS A 25 -4.17 -8.35 -32.69
N SER A 26 -4.47 -8.70 -31.43
CA SER A 26 -5.67 -8.23 -30.75
C SER A 26 -5.63 -6.71 -30.47
N ALA A 27 -6.78 -6.12 -30.26
CA ALA A 27 -6.90 -4.70 -29.90
C ALA A 27 -6.15 -4.37 -28.59
N LEU A 28 -6.01 -5.32 -27.67
CA LEU A 28 -5.27 -5.17 -26.42
C LEU A 28 -3.79 -4.81 -26.66
N HIS A 29 -3.17 -5.34 -27.75
CA HIS A 29 -1.75 -5.20 -28.03
C HIS A 29 -1.41 -4.31 -29.24
N THR A 30 -2.44 -3.81 -29.93
CA THR A 30 -2.28 -2.95 -31.11
C THR A 30 -2.73 -1.53 -30.89
N LYS A 31 -3.76 -1.29 -30.05
CA LYS A 31 -4.26 0.06 -29.77
C LYS A 31 -3.32 0.79 -28.81
N LYS A 32 -2.62 1.81 -29.29
CA LYS A 32 -1.73 2.63 -28.45
C LYS A 32 -2.53 3.53 -27.52
N LEU A 33 -2.02 3.74 -26.31
CA LEU A 33 -2.65 4.63 -25.32
C LEU A 33 -2.66 6.10 -25.79
N THR A 34 -1.68 6.49 -26.62
CA THR A 34 -1.64 7.81 -27.25
C THR A 34 -2.83 8.09 -28.15
N ASP A 35 -3.38 7.05 -28.79
CA ASP A 35 -4.42 7.12 -29.81
C ASP A 35 -5.81 6.85 -29.23
N CYS A 36 -5.94 6.88 -27.90
CA CYS A 36 -7.19 6.61 -27.19
C CYS A 36 -8.15 7.81 -27.29
N GLY A 37 -9.34 7.55 -27.81
CA GLY A 37 -10.46 8.48 -27.88
C GLY A 37 -11.41 8.37 -26.68
N ARG A 38 -12.67 8.81 -26.85
CA ARG A 38 -13.70 8.80 -25.81
C ARG A 38 -14.05 7.37 -25.35
N ARG A 39 -14.16 6.42 -26.30
CA ARG A 39 -14.54 5.01 -26.00
C ARG A 39 -13.51 4.35 -25.09
N GLU A 40 -12.23 4.49 -25.41
CA GLU A 40 -11.13 3.91 -24.65
C GLU A 40 -11.03 4.53 -23.24
N LYS A 41 -11.29 5.83 -23.11
CA LYS A 41 -11.36 6.49 -21.79
C LYS A 41 -12.52 5.96 -20.94
N ILE A 42 -13.67 5.68 -21.56
CA ILE A 42 -14.79 5.01 -20.88
C ILE A 42 -14.37 3.59 -20.45
N THR A 43 -13.68 2.83 -21.31
CA THR A 43 -13.17 1.50 -20.96
C THR A 43 -12.21 1.57 -19.76
N ILE A 44 -11.31 2.56 -19.72
CA ILE A 44 -10.43 2.77 -18.54
C ILE A 44 -11.27 3.03 -17.29
N GLY A 45 -12.29 3.90 -17.37
CA GLY A 45 -13.20 4.18 -16.25
C GLY A 45 -13.97 2.94 -15.78
N VAL A 46 -14.48 2.14 -16.70
CA VAL A 46 -15.21 0.90 -16.37
C VAL A 46 -14.27 -0.11 -15.68
N VAL A 47 -13.08 -0.34 -16.21
CA VAL A 47 -12.09 -1.25 -15.58
C VAL A 47 -11.69 -0.75 -14.19
N LEU A 48 -11.47 0.55 -14.03
CA LEU A 48 -11.18 1.17 -12.74
C LEU A 48 -12.30 0.92 -11.73
N VAL A 49 -13.56 1.15 -12.10
CA VAL A 49 -14.71 0.92 -11.22
C VAL A 49 -14.84 -0.56 -10.85
N ILE A 50 -14.72 -1.46 -11.83
CA ILE A 50 -14.78 -2.92 -11.58
C ILE A 50 -13.67 -3.32 -10.60
N LEU A 51 -12.45 -2.81 -10.77
CA LEU A 51 -11.34 -3.12 -9.88
C LEU A 51 -11.57 -2.58 -8.46
N ILE A 52 -12.09 -1.36 -8.31
CA ILE A 52 -12.45 -0.80 -7.00
C ILE A 52 -13.49 -1.70 -6.33
N LEU A 53 -14.55 -2.10 -7.03
CA LEU A 53 -15.56 -2.99 -6.49
C LEU A 53 -14.98 -4.36 -6.11
N LEU A 54 -14.11 -4.93 -6.95
CA LEU A 54 -13.42 -6.21 -6.67
C LEU A 54 -12.55 -6.14 -5.41
N CYS A 55 -11.99 -4.98 -5.10
CA CYS A 55 -11.11 -4.80 -3.95
C CYS A 55 -11.85 -4.32 -2.69
N THR A 56 -13.03 -3.69 -2.81
CA THR A 56 -13.74 -3.13 -1.66
C THR A 56 -14.92 -3.99 -1.19
N LEU A 57 -15.65 -4.62 -2.09
CA LEU A 57 -16.80 -5.46 -1.71
C LEU A 57 -16.41 -6.69 -0.86
N PRO A 58 -15.31 -7.43 -1.17
CA PRO A 58 -14.92 -8.57 -0.34
C PRO A 58 -14.55 -8.20 1.11
N MET A 59 -14.15 -6.95 1.37
CA MET A 59 -13.87 -6.47 2.71
C MET A 59 -15.07 -6.64 3.67
N GLY A 60 -16.29 -6.56 3.15
CA GLY A 60 -17.52 -6.80 3.92
C GLY A 60 -17.70 -8.25 4.39
N LEU A 61 -16.85 -9.17 3.96
CA LEU A 61 -16.84 -10.56 4.43
C LEU A 61 -15.89 -10.76 5.63
N ALA A 62 -15.11 -9.76 6.01
CA ALA A 62 -14.22 -9.86 7.16
C ALA A 62 -15.04 -9.96 8.47
N PRO A 63 -14.66 -10.84 9.44
CA PRO A 63 -15.43 -11.11 10.64
C PRO A 63 -15.76 -9.88 11.47
N GLY A 64 -14.79 -9.03 11.73
CA GLY A 64 -14.98 -7.81 12.49
C GLY A 64 -15.91 -6.78 11.84
N TRP A 65 -16.25 -6.94 10.57
CA TRP A 65 -17.22 -6.09 9.87
C TRP A 65 -18.62 -6.15 10.49
N ASN A 66 -19.02 -7.32 10.96
CA ASN A 66 -20.33 -7.55 11.56
C ASN A 66 -20.43 -7.12 13.03
N GLY A 67 -19.37 -6.53 13.59
CA GLY A 67 -19.33 -6.13 14.99
C GLY A 67 -19.03 -7.28 15.96
N GLU A 68 -18.52 -8.40 15.48
CA GLU A 68 -18.16 -9.56 16.32
C GLU A 68 -16.99 -9.26 17.26
N ASP A 69 -16.10 -8.32 16.88
CA ASP A 69 -15.05 -7.78 17.76
C ASP A 69 -14.86 -6.27 17.54
N PRO A 70 -15.81 -5.43 17.92
CA PRO A 70 -15.69 -3.98 17.73
C PRO A 70 -14.62 -3.35 18.63
N GLY A 71 -14.28 -3.98 19.75
CA GLY A 71 -13.33 -3.44 20.73
C GLY A 71 -11.89 -3.39 20.25
N ALA A 72 -11.46 -4.34 19.42
CA ALA A 72 -10.08 -4.43 18.92
C ALA A 72 -9.79 -3.53 17.71
N THR A 73 -10.81 -2.97 17.04
CA THR A 73 -10.65 -2.30 15.74
C THR A 73 -11.12 -0.85 15.71
N ASN A 74 -11.69 -0.33 16.78
CA ASN A 74 -12.40 0.96 16.83
C ASN A 74 -11.56 2.13 17.37
N GLN A 75 -10.24 2.02 17.43
CA GLN A 75 -9.39 3.07 18.00
C GLN A 75 -9.51 4.42 17.27
N TYR A 76 -9.71 4.40 15.94
CA TYR A 76 -9.90 5.61 15.13
C TYR A 76 -11.23 6.31 15.46
N GLU A 77 -12.29 5.54 15.63
CA GLU A 77 -13.62 6.02 16.03
C GLU A 77 -13.58 6.66 17.42
N LEU A 78 -12.95 5.97 18.38
CA LEU A 78 -12.78 6.44 19.75
C LEU A 78 -11.96 7.74 19.81
N LEU A 79 -10.88 7.83 19.04
CA LEU A 79 -10.10 9.07 18.99
C LEU A 79 -10.88 10.22 18.35
N ALA A 80 -11.67 9.97 17.32
CA ALA A 80 -12.53 11.00 16.73
C ALA A 80 -13.56 11.52 17.75
N GLU A 81 -14.13 10.62 18.56
CA GLU A 81 -15.03 10.99 19.65
C GLU A 81 -14.33 11.76 20.76
N ALA A 82 -13.17 11.28 21.19
CA ALA A 82 -12.35 11.92 22.22
C ALA A 82 -12.01 13.37 21.84
N ILE A 83 -11.59 13.62 20.60
CA ILE A 83 -11.28 14.96 20.09
C ILE A 83 -12.51 15.88 20.16
N LEU A 84 -13.70 15.39 19.83
CA LEU A 84 -14.94 16.18 19.94
C LEU A 84 -15.30 16.51 21.40
N ASN A 85 -14.90 15.65 22.33
CA ASN A 85 -15.09 15.84 23.77
C ASN A 85 -13.93 16.62 24.41
N GLY A 86 -12.93 17.09 23.64
CA GLY A 86 -11.85 17.96 24.10
C GLY A 86 -10.66 17.24 24.72
N HIS A 87 -10.51 15.93 24.49
CA HIS A 87 -9.36 15.13 24.93
C HIS A 87 -8.80 14.24 23.80
N ILE A 88 -7.63 13.60 24.05
CA ILE A 88 -6.92 12.79 23.05
C ILE A 88 -6.64 11.36 23.52
N ASN A 89 -6.96 11.04 24.76
CA ASN A 89 -7.00 9.68 25.28
C ASN A 89 -8.29 8.98 24.82
N ILE A 90 -8.22 7.68 24.63
CA ILE A 90 -9.32 6.86 24.08
C ILE A 90 -9.96 5.94 25.13
N ASP A 91 -9.64 6.16 26.40
CA ASP A 91 -10.27 5.49 27.53
C ASP A 91 -11.65 6.13 27.85
N ASN A 92 -12.64 5.29 28.03
CA ASN A 92 -13.99 5.69 28.43
C ASN A 92 -14.26 5.34 29.91
N GLY A 93 -13.24 5.43 30.77
CA GLY A 93 -13.30 5.01 32.17
C GLY A 93 -13.15 3.48 32.34
N ASP A 94 -12.64 2.79 31.35
CA ASP A 94 -12.49 1.34 31.27
C ASP A 94 -11.06 0.85 31.55
N VAL A 95 -10.21 1.68 32.14
CA VAL A 95 -8.86 1.27 32.57
C VAL A 95 -8.98 0.37 33.81
N ASP A 96 -8.48 -0.86 33.71
CA ASP A 96 -8.49 -1.81 34.82
C ASP A 96 -7.69 -1.25 36.01
N PRO A 97 -8.27 -1.22 37.22
CA PRO A 97 -7.58 -0.78 38.44
C PRO A 97 -6.30 -1.60 38.74
N LEU A 98 -6.23 -2.85 38.32
CA LEU A 98 -5.03 -3.67 38.45
C LEU A 98 -3.90 -3.15 37.56
N LEU A 99 -4.21 -2.73 36.34
CA LEU A 99 -3.22 -2.14 35.41
C LEU A 99 -2.59 -0.86 36.00
N LEU A 100 -3.37 -0.05 36.73
CA LEU A 100 -2.88 1.15 37.40
C LEU A 100 -1.90 0.87 38.55
N GLN A 101 -1.95 -0.36 39.11
CA GLN A 101 -1.13 -0.77 40.27
C GLN A 101 0.10 -1.57 39.88
N MET A 102 0.25 -1.93 38.60
CA MET A 102 1.41 -2.70 38.13
C MET A 102 2.68 -1.84 38.10
N ASP A 103 3.79 -2.38 38.60
CA ASP A 103 5.12 -1.75 38.49
C ASP A 103 5.57 -1.67 37.02
N ASN A 104 5.32 -2.72 36.23
CA ASN A 104 5.54 -2.75 34.80
C ASN A 104 4.29 -3.22 34.05
N PRO A 105 3.43 -2.29 33.57
CA PRO A 105 2.22 -2.65 32.83
C PRO A 105 2.52 -3.22 31.43
N TYR A 106 3.75 -3.12 30.95
CA TYR A 106 4.15 -3.58 29.61
C TYR A 106 4.58 -5.04 29.58
N ASP A 107 4.83 -5.67 30.74
CA ASP A 107 5.13 -7.11 30.84
C ASP A 107 3.87 -7.93 30.53
N PRO A 108 3.83 -8.66 29.39
CA PRO A 108 2.66 -9.42 29.01
C PRO A 108 2.39 -10.60 29.94
N GLN A 109 3.45 -11.22 30.51
CA GLN A 109 3.26 -12.35 31.43
C GLN A 109 2.67 -11.89 32.76
N ALA A 110 3.15 -10.77 33.29
CA ALA A 110 2.61 -10.20 34.52
C ALA A 110 1.13 -9.79 34.38
N ARG A 111 0.71 -9.25 33.20
CA ARG A 111 -0.71 -8.98 32.94
C ARG A 111 -1.56 -10.24 32.95
N VAL A 112 -1.07 -11.33 32.34
CA VAL A 112 -1.78 -12.62 32.31
C VAL A 112 -1.87 -13.22 33.72
N ASP A 113 -0.78 -13.21 34.47
CA ASP A 113 -0.70 -13.80 35.81
C ASP A 113 -1.64 -13.08 36.82
N LEU A 114 -1.83 -11.78 36.65
CA LEU A 114 -2.73 -10.95 37.46
C LEU A 114 -4.18 -10.92 36.94
N GLY A 115 -4.44 -11.47 35.73
CA GLY A 115 -5.77 -11.45 35.12
C GLY A 115 -6.25 -10.03 34.73
N VAL A 116 -5.33 -9.15 34.34
CA VAL A 116 -5.61 -7.77 33.99
C VAL A 116 -6.37 -7.69 32.67
N ASP A 117 -7.47 -6.98 32.65
CA ASP A 117 -8.15 -6.60 31.39
C ASP A 117 -7.53 -5.35 30.80
N TYR A 118 -7.23 -5.38 29.49
CA TYR A 118 -6.59 -4.26 28.82
C TYR A 118 -6.94 -4.19 27.32
N ARG A 119 -6.83 -3.00 26.76
CA ARG A 119 -7.01 -2.81 25.32
C ARG A 119 -5.75 -3.26 24.56
N TRP A 120 -5.91 -4.31 23.76
CA TRP A 120 -4.85 -4.82 22.90
C TRP A 120 -4.36 -3.78 21.90
N ASP A 121 -3.04 -3.76 21.63
CA ASP A 121 -2.38 -2.89 20.64
C ASP A 121 -2.64 -1.38 20.84
N THR A 122 -2.84 -0.96 22.08
CA THR A 122 -3.07 0.43 22.48
C THR A 122 -1.89 0.90 23.32
N ALA A 123 -1.43 2.14 23.14
CA ALA A 123 -0.42 2.73 24.00
C ALA A 123 -1.04 3.12 25.35
N TYR A 124 -0.44 2.66 26.43
CA TYR A 124 -0.84 2.99 27.79
C TYR A 124 0.22 3.89 28.44
N TYR A 125 -0.14 5.09 28.87
CA TYR A 125 0.78 6.05 29.46
C TYR A 125 0.09 6.89 30.54
N HIS A 126 0.68 6.95 31.73
CA HIS A 126 0.18 7.70 32.89
C HIS A 126 -1.30 7.43 33.21
N GLY A 127 -1.75 6.18 33.13
CA GLY A 127 -3.11 5.77 33.49
C GLY A 127 -4.15 5.97 32.38
N HIS A 128 -3.73 6.31 31.17
CA HIS A 128 -4.60 6.55 30.03
C HIS A 128 -4.22 5.69 28.83
N TYR A 129 -5.24 5.31 28.04
CA TYR A 129 -5.05 4.70 26.73
C TYR A 129 -4.95 5.75 25.64
N TYR A 130 -3.99 5.61 24.75
CA TYR A 130 -3.82 6.43 23.56
C TYR A 130 -3.76 5.55 22.30
N MET A 131 -4.34 6.04 21.22
CA MET A 131 -4.19 5.39 19.93
C MET A 131 -2.71 5.39 19.52
N TYR A 132 -2.17 4.22 19.23
CA TYR A 132 -0.78 4.03 18.79
C TYR A 132 -0.59 4.39 17.31
N PHE A 133 -1.60 4.12 16.48
CA PHE A 133 -1.53 4.32 15.03
C PHE A 133 -1.50 5.80 14.63
N GLY A 134 -1.10 6.06 13.38
CA GLY A 134 -1.04 7.43 12.86
C GLY A 134 -2.38 8.15 12.89
N VAL A 135 -2.38 9.41 13.31
CA VAL A 135 -3.58 10.21 13.58
C VAL A 135 -4.23 10.81 12.32
N VAL A 136 -3.52 10.87 11.19
CA VAL A 136 -4.02 11.53 9.97
C VAL A 136 -5.32 10.93 9.43
N PRO A 137 -5.54 9.60 9.42
CA PRO A 137 -6.84 9.04 9.05
C PRO A 137 -8.01 9.64 9.82
N VAL A 138 -7.84 9.90 11.14
CA VAL A 138 -8.88 10.52 11.98
C VAL A 138 -9.29 11.87 11.41
N PHE A 139 -8.34 12.75 11.13
CA PHE A 139 -8.60 14.09 10.61
C PHE A 139 -9.11 14.11 9.16
N LEU A 140 -8.74 13.10 8.35
CA LEU A 140 -9.17 13.05 6.96
C LEU A 140 -10.56 12.46 6.77
N LEU A 141 -10.94 11.45 7.55
CA LEU A 141 -12.17 10.69 7.34
C LEU A 141 -13.08 10.64 8.58
N PHE A 142 -12.59 10.16 9.72
CA PHE A 142 -13.45 9.86 10.88
C PHE A 142 -14.07 11.09 11.48
N LEU A 143 -13.28 12.10 11.79
CA LEU A 143 -13.74 13.34 12.39
C LEU A 143 -14.67 14.15 11.45
N PRO A 144 -14.31 14.39 10.17
CA PRO A 144 -15.22 15.07 9.25
C PRO A 144 -16.54 14.31 9.03
N PHE A 145 -16.49 12.97 8.91
CA PHE A 145 -17.69 12.18 8.75
C PHE A 145 -18.62 12.31 9.95
N ARG A 146 -18.08 12.21 11.17
CA ARG A 146 -18.86 12.37 12.40
C ARG A 146 -19.45 13.78 12.56
N LEU A 147 -18.67 14.82 12.22
CA LEU A 147 -19.15 16.22 12.24
C LEU A 147 -20.29 16.47 11.25
N ILE A 148 -20.26 15.84 10.07
CA ILE A 148 -21.26 16.06 9.03
C ILE A 148 -22.52 15.22 9.25
N THR A 149 -22.36 13.96 9.68
CA THR A 149 -23.45 12.97 9.71
C THR A 149 -23.98 12.71 11.12
N GLY A 150 -23.23 13.03 12.16
CA GLY A 150 -23.50 12.64 13.54
C GLY A 150 -23.24 11.15 13.84
N MET A 151 -22.84 10.36 12.83
CA MET A 151 -22.57 8.93 12.95
C MET A 151 -21.06 8.65 13.01
N SER A 152 -20.67 7.52 13.59
CA SER A 152 -19.29 7.03 13.54
C SER A 152 -19.02 6.35 12.19
N LEU A 153 -17.91 6.71 11.54
CA LEU A 153 -17.37 5.97 10.41
C LEU A 153 -16.65 4.73 10.97
N THR A 154 -16.90 3.56 10.41
CA THR A 154 -16.14 2.38 10.85
C THR A 154 -14.77 2.32 10.19
N THR A 155 -13.81 1.69 10.86
CA THR A 155 -12.44 1.47 10.38
C THR A 155 -12.43 0.75 9.02
N TYR A 156 -13.36 -0.19 8.82
CA TYR A 156 -13.52 -0.93 7.55
C TYR A 156 -13.93 -0.02 6.38
N HIS A 157 -14.91 0.86 6.58
CA HIS A 157 -15.32 1.82 5.54
C HIS A 157 -14.21 2.82 5.21
N ALA A 158 -13.45 3.27 6.22
CA ALA A 158 -12.29 4.13 5.99
C ALA A 158 -11.23 3.44 5.12
N THR A 159 -10.95 2.15 5.38
CA THR A 159 -10.04 1.34 4.56
C THR A 159 -10.54 1.21 3.11
N GLN A 160 -11.84 0.98 2.90
CA GLN A 160 -12.43 0.96 1.55
C GLN A 160 -12.22 2.26 0.79
N VAL A 161 -12.42 3.40 1.48
CA VAL A 161 -12.22 4.73 0.88
C VAL A 161 -10.76 4.92 0.48
N PHE A 162 -9.81 4.63 1.36
CA PHE A 162 -8.38 4.76 1.05
C PHE A 162 -7.95 3.84 -0.09
N VAL A 163 -8.41 2.60 -0.12
CA VAL A 163 -8.14 1.64 -1.20
C VAL A 163 -8.67 2.16 -2.53
N ALA A 164 -9.91 2.66 -2.57
CA ALA A 164 -10.49 3.21 -3.80
C ALA A 164 -9.66 4.40 -4.34
N PHE A 165 -9.27 5.34 -3.46
CA PHE A 165 -8.44 6.48 -3.86
C PHE A 165 -7.01 6.07 -4.23
N PHE A 166 -6.43 5.05 -3.58
CA PHE A 166 -5.15 4.49 -3.97
C PHE A 166 -5.19 3.91 -5.39
N ILE A 167 -6.18 3.09 -5.71
CA ILE A 167 -6.35 2.52 -7.06
C ILE A 167 -6.49 3.63 -8.10
N CYS A 168 -7.30 4.67 -7.82
CA CYS A 168 -7.38 5.86 -8.68
C CYS A 168 -6.01 6.51 -8.89
N GLY A 169 -5.21 6.63 -7.82
CA GLY A 169 -3.87 7.19 -7.88
C GLY A 169 -2.91 6.36 -8.73
N VAL A 170 -2.94 5.02 -8.65
CA VAL A 170 -2.13 4.13 -9.50
C VAL A 170 -2.50 4.32 -10.98
N PHE A 171 -3.79 4.27 -11.32
CA PHE A 171 -4.26 4.49 -12.69
C PHE A 171 -3.86 5.86 -13.21
N ALA A 172 -3.99 6.91 -12.42
CA ALA A 172 -3.60 8.27 -12.79
C ALA A 172 -2.10 8.40 -13.05
N ASN A 173 -1.26 7.84 -12.15
CA ASN A 173 0.21 7.83 -12.30
C ASN A 173 0.62 7.08 -13.56
N PHE A 174 0.13 5.86 -13.75
CA PHE A 174 0.52 5.03 -14.89
C PHE A 174 0.03 5.60 -16.22
N TYR A 175 -1.16 6.22 -16.23
CA TYR A 175 -1.64 6.95 -17.41
C TYR A 175 -0.74 8.14 -17.75
N MET A 176 -0.40 8.96 -16.76
CA MET A 176 0.49 10.11 -16.92
C MET A 176 1.87 9.69 -17.38
N MET A 177 2.48 8.69 -16.72
CA MET A 177 3.80 8.13 -17.09
C MET A 177 3.79 7.59 -18.52
N SER A 178 2.75 6.85 -18.90
CA SER A 178 2.60 6.32 -20.25
C SER A 178 2.54 7.43 -21.29
N LYS A 179 1.72 8.44 -21.07
CA LYS A 179 1.60 9.58 -21.99
C LYS A 179 2.89 10.37 -22.10
N ARG A 180 3.66 10.48 -21.03
CA ARG A 180 4.89 11.30 -20.98
C ARG A 180 6.11 10.58 -21.52
N PHE A 181 6.27 9.29 -21.22
CA PHE A 181 7.51 8.56 -21.44
C PHE A 181 7.41 7.46 -22.49
N PHE A 182 6.23 6.85 -22.70
CA PHE A 182 6.08 5.61 -23.49
C PHE A 182 5.17 5.81 -24.71
N LYS A 183 5.78 5.99 -25.88
CA LYS A 183 5.03 6.21 -27.13
C LYS A 183 4.36 4.95 -27.67
N LYS A 184 4.85 3.78 -27.32
CA LYS A 184 4.36 2.48 -27.81
C LYS A 184 3.44 1.76 -26.82
N MET A 185 3.26 2.27 -25.59
CA MET A 185 2.38 1.66 -24.58
C MET A 185 0.99 1.40 -25.14
N THR A 186 0.56 0.14 -25.10
CA THR A 186 -0.77 -0.25 -25.56
C THR A 186 -1.81 -0.05 -24.46
N LEU A 187 -3.07 0.14 -24.83
CA LEU A 187 -4.18 0.26 -23.88
C LEU A 187 -4.31 -0.99 -23.01
N GLY A 188 -4.21 -2.19 -23.62
CA GLY A 188 -4.31 -3.44 -22.88
C GLY A 188 -3.18 -3.62 -21.87
N MET A 189 -1.92 -3.36 -22.27
CA MET A 189 -0.79 -3.45 -21.36
C MET A 189 -0.90 -2.46 -20.19
N TYR A 190 -1.34 -1.22 -20.47
CA TYR A 190 -1.61 -0.23 -19.42
C TYR A 190 -2.68 -0.73 -18.43
N LEU A 191 -3.83 -1.19 -18.93
CA LEU A 191 -4.93 -1.66 -18.09
C LEU A 191 -4.51 -2.87 -17.23
N MET A 192 -3.83 -3.84 -17.84
CA MET A 192 -3.38 -5.05 -17.14
C MET A 192 -2.36 -4.74 -16.05
N LEU A 193 -1.36 -3.89 -16.33
CA LEU A 193 -0.35 -3.51 -15.35
C LEU A 193 -0.93 -2.63 -14.24
N ALA A 194 -1.79 -1.65 -14.57
CA ALA A 194 -2.43 -0.80 -13.58
C ALA A 194 -3.30 -1.63 -12.63
N SER A 195 -4.07 -2.58 -13.16
CA SER A 195 -4.89 -3.49 -12.34
C SER A 195 -4.03 -4.42 -11.48
N ALA A 196 -3.01 -5.06 -12.08
CA ALA A 196 -2.15 -5.98 -11.36
C ALA A 196 -1.39 -5.32 -10.21
N PHE A 197 -0.79 -4.15 -10.44
CA PHE A 197 -0.02 -3.46 -9.42
C PHE A 197 -0.91 -2.76 -8.37
N SER A 198 -2.16 -2.40 -8.72
CA SER A 198 -3.13 -1.95 -7.72
C SER A 198 -3.48 -3.08 -6.75
N ILE A 199 -3.96 -4.21 -7.24
CA ILE A 199 -4.42 -5.32 -6.40
C ILE A 199 -3.27 -5.98 -5.63
N MET A 200 -2.09 -6.11 -6.25
CA MET A 200 -0.88 -6.60 -5.62
C MET A 200 -0.49 -5.76 -4.38
N SER A 201 -0.71 -4.46 -4.43
CA SER A 201 -0.31 -3.54 -3.35
C SER A 201 -1.25 -3.57 -2.14
N ILE A 202 -2.48 -4.05 -2.31
CA ILE A 202 -3.54 -3.92 -1.29
C ILE A 202 -4.23 -5.23 -0.92
N TRP A 203 -3.82 -6.37 -1.49
CA TRP A 203 -4.51 -7.66 -1.30
C TRP A 203 -4.73 -8.01 0.17
N TYR A 204 -3.75 -7.74 1.04
CA TYR A 204 -3.87 -8.01 2.46
C TYR A 204 -4.97 -7.16 3.12
N SER A 205 -5.11 -5.89 2.75
CA SER A 205 -6.15 -5.00 3.27
C SER A 205 -7.54 -5.38 2.81
N VAL A 206 -7.68 -6.15 1.73
CA VAL A 206 -8.99 -6.66 1.29
C VAL A 206 -9.48 -7.75 2.22
N ASP A 207 -8.56 -8.58 2.71
CA ASP A 207 -8.85 -9.68 3.61
C ASP A 207 -8.96 -9.23 5.08
N ALA A 208 -8.10 -8.31 5.50
CA ALA A 208 -8.08 -7.75 6.86
C ALA A 208 -8.25 -6.22 6.85
N PRO A 209 -9.45 -5.68 6.52
CA PRO A 209 -9.66 -4.26 6.28
C PRO A 209 -9.75 -3.41 7.56
N ALA A 210 -9.18 -3.86 8.67
CA ALA A 210 -9.30 -3.21 9.98
C ALA A 210 -8.00 -2.51 10.39
N LEU A 211 -8.08 -1.74 11.43
CA LEU A 211 -7.07 -1.02 12.20
C LEU A 211 -5.70 -0.81 11.53
N TYR A 212 -4.86 -1.85 11.46
CA TYR A 212 -3.54 -1.80 10.82
C TYR A 212 -3.61 -1.41 9.34
N CYS A 213 -4.58 -1.97 8.64
CA CYS A 213 -4.76 -1.77 7.21
C CYS A 213 -5.31 -0.39 6.89
N THR A 214 -6.04 0.25 7.79
CA THR A 214 -6.45 1.65 7.64
C THR A 214 -5.22 2.58 7.65
N ALA A 215 -4.27 2.36 8.58
CA ALA A 215 -3.02 3.11 8.62
C ALA A 215 -2.19 2.90 7.35
N ILE A 216 -2.02 1.64 6.92
CA ILE A 216 -1.25 1.27 5.74
C ILE A 216 -1.88 1.87 4.47
N THR A 217 -3.16 1.59 4.21
CA THR A 217 -3.83 2.05 2.98
C THR A 217 -3.99 3.56 2.93
N GLY A 218 -4.15 4.21 4.10
CA GLY A 218 -4.10 5.66 4.23
C GLY A 218 -2.76 6.22 3.75
N ALA A 219 -1.65 5.65 4.23
CA ALA A 219 -0.31 6.05 3.80
C ALA A 219 -0.05 5.74 2.32
N LEU A 220 -0.41 4.55 1.83
CA LEU A 220 -0.31 4.20 0.40
C LEU A 220 -1.08 5.17 -0.48
N CYS A 221 -2.31 5.53 -0.07
CA CYS A 221 -3.13 6.51 -0.77
C CYS A 221 -2.42 7.87 -0.84
N MET A 222 -1.89 8.35 0.27
CA MET A 222 -1.19 9.63 0.30
C MET A 222 0.09 9.60 -0.55
N GLU A 223 0.91 8.54 -0.46
CA GLU A 223 2.15 8.43 -1.22
C GLU A 223 1.94 8.32 -2.72
N ILE A 224 0.95 7.59 -3.19
CA ILE A 224 0.70 7.48 -4.63
C ILE A 224 0.27 8.83 -5.24
N TRP A 225 -0.47 9.66 -4.50
CA TRP A 225 -0.82 11.01 -4.92
C TRP A 225 0.35 11.98 -4.75
N SER A 226 1.19 11.84 -3.72
CA SER A 226 2.45 12.56 -3.59
C SER A 226 3.33 12.35 -4.83
N LEU A 227 3.53 11.09 -5.21
CA LEU A 227 4.27 10.71 -6.41
C LEU A 227 3.66 11.33 -7.67
N PHE A 228 2.33 11.30 -7.83
CA PHE A 228 1.64 11.90 -8.96
C PHE A 228 1.94 13.39 -9.12
N PHE A 229 1.83 14.13 -8.05
CA PHE A 229 2.03 15.57 -8.06
C PHE A 229 3.50 15.94 -8.33
N PHE A 230 4.46 15.27 -7.68
CA PHE A 230 5.87 15.49 -7.92
C PHE A 230 6.32 15.09 -9.33
N MET A 231 5.89 13.92 -9.82
CA MET A 231 6.17 13.49 -11.19
C MET A 231 5.65 14.50 -12.20
N ARG A 232 4.43 15.00 -11.98
CA ARG A 232 3.82 16.00 -12.83
C ARG A 232 4.57 17.33 -12.77
N ALA A 233 4.98 17.77 -11.59
CA ALA A 233 5.77 18.99 -11.39
C ALA A 233 7.10 18.95 -12.14
N VAL A 234 7.79 17.81 -12.12
CA VAL A 234 9.17 17.71 -12.63
C VAL A 234 9.24 17.36 -14.11
N TRP A 235 8.36 16.49 -14.62
CA TRP A 235 8.47 15.97 -15.98
C TRP A 235 7.35 16.37 -16.93
N VAL A 236 6.21 16.84 -16.45
CA VAL A 236 5.05 17.14 -17.29
C VAL A 236 4.82 18.65 -17.42
N GLU A 237 4.80 19.37 -16.30
CA GLU A 237 4.52 20.79 -16.28
C GLU A 237 5.71 21.59 -16.82
N GLN A 238 5.43 22.65 -17.59
CA GLN A 238 6.45 23.53 -18.17
C GLN A 238 6.44 24.92 -17.51
N GLU A 239 5.32 25.31 -16.90
CA GLU A 239 5.19 26.58 -16.23
C GLU A 239 5.69 26.47 -14.79
N GLU A 240 6.75 27.22 -14.44
CA GLU A 240 7.42 27.18 -13.14
C GLU A 240 6.45 27.36 -11.97
N LYS A 241 5.55 28.36 -12.07
CA LYS A 241 4.57 28.63 -11.00
C LYS A 241 3.58 27.49 -10.77
N LYS A 242 3.14 26.81 -11.84
CA LYS A 242 2.29 25.62 -11.71
C LYS A 242 3.06 24.42 -11.18
N SER A 243 4.32 24.27 -11.61
CA SER A 243 5.21 23.22 -11.10
C SER A 243 5.40 23.33 -9.60
N ILE A 244 5.67 24.53 -9.06
CA ILE A 244 5.79 24.77 -7.63
C ILE A 244 4.48 24.46 -6.88
N ARG A 245 3.32 24.85 -7.43
CA ARG A 245 2.02 24.49 -6.83
C ARG A 245 1.80 22.98 -6.79
N LEU A 246 2.18 22.26 -7.84
CA LEU A 246 2.11 20.80 -7.86
C LEU A 246 3.06 20.19 -6.84
N ALA A 247 4.29 20.71 -6.72
CA ALA A 247 5.24 20.28 -5.70
C ALA A 247 4.73 20.51 -4.27
N PHE A 248 4.03 21.62 -4.02
CA PHE A 248 3.36 21.89 -2.74
C PHE A 248 2.33 20.80 -2.41
N PHE A 249 1.47 20.41 -3.37
CA PHE A 249 0.53 19.31 -3.15
C PHE A 249 1.26 17.96 -2.98
N GLY A 250 2.34 17.72 -3.73
CA GLY A 250 3.19 16.54 -3.52
C GLY A 250 3.71 16.46 -2.08
N SER A 251 4.23 17.58 -1.57
CA SER A 251 4.71 17.68 -0.17
C SER A 251 3.57 17.50 0.85
N LEU A 252 2.39 18.04 0.57
CA LEU A 252 1.23 17.88 1.44
C LEU A 252 0.84 16.41 1.59
N PHE A 253 0.67 15.72 0.46
CA PHE A 253 0.34 14.30 0.49
C PHE A 253 1.44 13.44 1.11
N GLY A 254 2.72 13.71 0.82
CA GLY A 254 3.84 13.01 1.42
C GLY A 254 3.95 13.23 2.94
N ALA A 255 3.66 14.43 3.42
CA ALA A 255 3.62 14.73 4.85
C ALA A 255 2.44 14.01 5.54
N LEU A 256 1.27 13.98 4.91
CA LEU A 256 0.10 13.25 5.41
C LEU A 256 0.36 11.74 5.49
N ALA A 257 1.14 11.18 4.56
CA ALA A 257 1.52 9.77 4.60
C ALA A 257 2.31 9.44 5.87
N PHE A 258 3.20 10.32 6.32
CA PHE A 258 3.96 10.13 7.57
C PHE A 258 3.01 10.05 8.78
N GLY A 259 2.00 10.90 8.82
CA GLY A 259 0.99 10.89 9.88
C GLY A 259 -0.05 9.75 9.77
N CYS A 260 -0.03 8.97 8.70
CA CYS A 260 -0.75 7.70 8.59
C CYS A 260 0.13 6.53 9.06
N ARG A 261 1.32 6.37 8.44
CA ARG A 261 2.27 5.28 8.72
C ARG A 261 3.70 5.68 8.36
N PRO A 262 4.56 5.97 9.34
CA PRO A 262 5.92 6.45 9.11
C PRO A 262 6.79 5.57 8.18
N PRO A 263 6.83 4.22 8.29
CA PRO A 263 7.60 3.39 7.37
C PRO A 263 7.25 3.59 5.89
N VAL A 264 5.97 3.67 5.55
CA VAL A 264 5.53 3.94 4.15
C VAL A 264 6.01 5.30 3.68
N ALA A 265 6.00 6.30 4.54
CA ALA A 265 6.42 7.67 4.21
C ALA A 265 7.92 7.80 3.91
N LEU A 266 8.75 6.80 4.22
CA LEU A 266 10.13 6.73 3.75
C LEU A 266 10.21 6.72 2.21
N ALA A 267 9.13 6.39 1.54
CA ALA A 267 9.04 6.52 0.09
C ALA A 267 9.26 7.96 -0.39
N ASN A 268 9.02 8.97 0.41
CA ASN A 268 9.33 10.38 0.10
C ASN A 268 10.81 10.62 -0.29
N LEU A 269 11.72 9.66 -0.03
CA LEU A 269 13.09 9.70 -0.56
C LEU A 269 13.13 9.82 -2.09
N PHE A 270 12.07 9.42 -2.81
CA PHE A 270 11.97 9.61 -4.25
C PHE A 270 11.99 11.10 -4.68
N VAL A 271 11.66 12.01 -3.78
CA VAL A 271 11.70 13.47 -4.04
C VAL A 271 13.13 13.96 -4.27
N ILE A 272 14.13 13.35 -3.63
CA ILE A 272 15.52 13.77 -3.73
C ILE A 272 16.01 13.78 -5.20
N PRO A 273 15.99 12.67 -5.94
CA PRO A 273 16.39 12.70 -7.35
C PRO A 273 15.48 13.58 -8.22
N MET A 274 14.20 13.73 -7.88
CA MET A 274 13.29 14.63 -8.58
C MET A 274 13.68 16.09 -8.42
N LEU A 275 14.04 16.50 -7.21
CA LEU A 275 14.55 17.85 -6.93
C LEU A 275 15.83 18.11 -7.71
N VAL A 276 16.76 17.15 -7.76
CA VAL A 276 18.00 17.28 -8.55
C VAL A 276 17.67 17.49 -10.04
N VAL A 277 16.70 16.75 -10.59
CA VAL A 277 16.26 16.93 -11.99
C VAL A 277 15.63 18.31 -12.18
N TYR A 278 14.79 18.75 -11.25
CA TYR A 278 14.18 20.06 -11.30
C TYR A 278 15.21 21.20 -11.30
N LEU A 279 16.18 21.15 -10.37
CA LEU A 279 17.26 22.14 -10.26
C LEU A 279 18.19 22.16 -11.47
N LYS A 280 18.38 21.04 -12.19
CA LYS A 280 19.12 21.01 -13.44
C LYS A 280 18.40 21.69 -14.60
N LYS A 281 17.07 21.77 -14.56
CA LYS A 281 16.26 22.44 -15.59
C LYS A 281 16.11 23.93 -15.35
N HIS A 282 16.20 24.35 -14.10
CA HIS A 282 15.96 25.75 -13.70
C HIS A 282 17.23 26.35 -13.09
N LYS A 283 17.58 27.58 -13.52
CA LYS A 283 18.71 28.31 -12.94
C LYS A 283 18.40 28.63 -11.47
N PHE A 284 19.28 28.23 -10.56
CA PHE A 284 19.11 28.49 -9.13
C PHE A 284 19.19 30.00 -8.85
N THR A 285 18.13 30.56 -8.29
CA THR A 285 18.00 31.97 -7.92
C THR A 285 17.42 32.08 -6.51
N LYS A 286 17.58 33.26 -5.87
CA LYS A 286 16.92 33.52 -4.56
C LYS A 286 15.41 33.36 -4.62
N LYS A 287 14.78 33.73 -5.76
CA LYS A 287 13.34 33.54 -5.99
C LYS A 287 12.98 32.05 -6.00
N LEU A 288 13.70 31.24 -6.80
CA LEU A 288 13.46 29.81 -6.86
C LEU A 288 13.65 29.14 -5.49
N PHE A 289 14.66 29.54 -4.71
CA PHE A 289 14.85 29.05 -3.33
C PHE A 289 13.60 29.34 -2.48
N GLY A 290 13.07 30.57 -2.49
CA GLY A 290 11.84 30.91 -1.76
C GLY A 290 10.64 30.09 -2.20
N GLU A 291 10.50 29.84 -3.52
CA GLU A 291 9.42 29.00 -4.07
C GLU A 291 9.55 27.54 -3.65
N LEU A 292 10.78 26.99 -3.57
CA LEU A 292 11.04 25.63 -3.06
C LEU A 292 10.73 25.52 -1.56
N VAL A 293 11.04 26.56 -0.78
CA VAL A 293 10.65 26.63 0.64
C VAL A 293 9.13 26.57 0.78
N VAL A 294 8.39 27.33 -0.03
CA VAL A 294 6.91 27.28 -0.05
C VAL A 294 6.43 25.88 -0.45
N ALA A 295 7.04 25.24 -1.46
CA ALA A 295 6.68 23.89 -1.86
C ALA A 295 6.92 22.86 -0.74
N ALA A 296 7.94 23.03 0.09
CA ALA A 296 8.27 22.14 1.20
C ALA A 296 7.49 22.46 2.51
N LEU A 297 6.81 23.61 2.58
CA LEU A 297 6.12 24.07 3.78
C LEU A 297 5.16 23.03 4.40
N PRO A 298 4.40 22.23 3.63
CA PRO A 298 3.52 21.21 4.21
C PRO A 298 4.26 20.18 5.06
N TYR A 299 5.48 19.76 4.68
CA TYR A 299 6.29 18.86 5.52
C TYR A 299 6.61 19.47 6.88
N VAL A 300 6.95 20.76 6.90
CA VAL A 300 7.28 21.47 8.15
C VAL A 300 6.04 21.62 9.02
N VAL A 301 4.94 22.09 8.46
CA VAL A 301 3.70 22.33 9.22
C VAL A 301 3.13 21.04 9.79
N ILE A 302 2.99 20.00 8.96
CA ILE A 302 2.43 18.72 9.43
C ILE A 302 3.41 18.04 10.39
N GLY A 303 4.72 18.12 10.14
CA GLY A 303 5.73 17.62 11.06
C GLY A 303 5.62 18.26 12.46
N ILE A 304 5.48 19.59 12.54
CA ILE A 304 5.28 20.29 13.80
C ILE A 304 3.97 19.86 14.47
N LEU A 305 2.86 19.76 13.72
CA LEU A 305 1.58 19.32 14.27
C LEU A 305 1.65 17.90 14.85
N LEU A 306 2.35 16.98 14.17
CA LEU A 306 2.56 15.62 14.67
C LEU A 306 3.46 15.60 15.91
N MET A 307 4.50 16.44 15.97
CA MET A 307 5.33 16.62 17.17
C MET A 307 4.54 17.17 18.35
N CYS A 308 3.66 18.15 18.12
CA CYS A 308 2.76 18.67 19.16
C CYS A 308 1.79 17.59 19.64
N TYR A 309 1.22 16.79 18.75
CA TYR A 309 0.34 15.68 19.11
C TYR A 309 1.07 14.60 19.92
N ASN A 310 2.31 14.26 19.55
CA ASN A 310 3.13 13.33 20.31
C ASN A 310 3.45 13.87 21.71
N TYR A 311 3.85 15.15 21.80
CA TYR A 311 4.14 15.80 23.07
C TYR A 311 2.93 15.82 24.00
N ALA A 312 1.74 16.09 23.45
CA ALA A 312 0.50 16.10 24.23
C ALA A 312 0.11 14.72 24.79
N ARG A 313 0.54 13.60 24.16
CA ARG A 313 0.28 12.24 24.62
C ARG A 313 1.36 11.70 25.56
N PHE A 314 2.62 11.94 25.22
CA PHE A 314 3.78 11.24 25.79
C PHE A 314 4.86 12.19 26.33
N GLU A 315 4.59 13.49 26.45
CA GLU A 315 5.52 14.50 26.94
C GLU A 315 6.84 14.57 26.13
N SER A 316 6.87 13.95 24.95
CA SER A 316 8.01 13.91 24.03
C SER A 316 7.54 14.09 22.59
N PRO A 317 8.13 15.03 21.81
CA PRO A 317 7.74 15.24 20.42
C PRO A 317 8.16 14.08 19.49
N PHE A 318 9.10 13.22 19.92
CA PHE A 318 9.65 12.13 19.14
C PHE A 318 9.19 10.74 19.61
N GLU A 319 8.33 10.67 20.63
CA GLU A 319 7.72 9.43 21.07
C GLU A 319 6.42 9.15 20.31
N PHE A 320 6.35 8.00 19.64
CA PHE A 320 5.18 7.59 18.86
C PHE A 320 4.27 6.60 19.60
N GLY A 321 4.63 6.24 20.83
CA GLY A 321 3.85 5.35 21.70
C GLY A 321 4.19 3.87 21.56
N GLN A 322 5.20 3.51 20.78
CA GLN A 322 5.58 2.10 20.63
C GLN A 322 6.10 1.50 21.94
N ALA A 323 6.93 2.25 22.67
CA ALA A 323 7.46 1.79 23.96
C ALA A 323 6.37 1.54 25.01
N TYR A 324 5.20 2.14 24.81
CA TYR A 324 4.06 2.06 25.74
C TYR A 324 2.94 1.11 25.28
N GLN A 325 3.18 0.36 24.21
CA GLN A 325 2.18 -0.48 23.58
C GLN A 325 1.92 -1.77 24.39
N LEU A 326 0.66 -2.07 24.68
CA LEU A 326 0.24 -3.30 25.37
C LEU A 326 0.03 -4.42 24.34
N THR A 327 1.07 -5.23 24.15
CA THR A 327 1.08 -6.35 23.19
C THR A 327 1.56 -7.65 23.82
N ALA A 328 1.79 -8.68 22.99
CA ALA A 328 2.38 -9.95 23.38
C ALA A 328 3.88 -9.86 23.74
N ALA A 329 4.52 -8.72 23.53
CA ALA A 329 5.93 -8.50 23.86
C ALA A 329 6.09 -7.18 24.60
N ASP A 330 6.96 -7.14 25.60
CA ASP A 330 7.36 -5.89 26.24
C ASP A 330 8.22 -5.07 25.28
N GLN A 331 7.67 -3.97 24.80
CA GLN A 331 8.33 -3.06 23.86
C GLN A 331 9.02 -1.87 24.56
N SER A 332 8.90 -1.73 25.88
CA SER A 332 9.50 -0.62 26.63
C SER A 332 11.03 -0.58 26.53
N HIS A 333 11.65 -1.72 26.28
CA HIS A 333 13.12 -1.84 26.11
C HIS A 333 13.62 -1.66 24.68
N TYR A 334 12.74 -1.51 23.69
CA TYR A 334 13.13 -1.35 22.27
C TYR A 334 13.69 0.03 21.92
N GLY A 335 13.66 1.00 22.82
CA GLY A 335 13.94 2.40 22.54
C GLY A 335 15.41 2.87 22.60
N SER A 336 16.39 2.02 22.93
CA SER A 336 17.79 2.49 22.98
C SER A 336 18.50 2.30 21.63
N ILE A 337 19.00 3.39 21.05
CA ILE A 337 19.79 3.38 19.79
C ILE A 337 20.96 2.37 19.87
N ALA A 338 21.59 2.20 21.03
CA ALA A 338 22.69 1.26 21.24
C ALA A 338 22.25 -0.21 21.04
N SER A 339 21.02 -0.57 21.41
CA SER A 339 20.51 -1.93 21.22
C SER A 339 20.33 -2.30 19.76
N TYR A 340 20.09 -1.33 18.88
CA TYR A 340 19.92 -1.56 17.44
C TYR A 340 21.21 -1.93 16.71
N PHE A 341 22.38 -1.55 17.26
CA PHE A 341 23.70 -1.80 16.65
C PHE A 341 24.43 -3.00 17.22
N SER A 342 23.80 -3.84 18.05
CA SER A 342 24.41 -5.10 18.47
C SER A 342 24.57 -6.06 17.28
N GLN A 343 25.64 -6.87 17.27
CA GLN A 343 25.89 -7.84 16.18
C GLN A 343 24.71 -8.82 16.00
N THR A 344 24.13 -9.30 17.09
CA THR A 344 22.98 -10.21 17.07
C THR A 344 21.76 -9.55 16.43
N LYS A 345 21.49 -8.28 16.74
CA LYS A 345 20.39 -7.53 16.14
C LYS A 345 20.61 -7.27 14.65
N MET A 346 21.83 -6.94 14.23
CA MET A 346 22.16 -6.73 12.82
C MET A 346 21.98 -8.00 12.00
N ILE A 347 22.36 -9.16 12.51
CA ILE A 347 22.12 -10.45 11.84
C ILE A 347 20.63 -10.74 11.75
N ALA A 348 19.87 -10.49 12.83
CA ALA A 348 18.42 -10.67 12.83
C ALA A 348 17.73 -9.77 11.79
N VAL A 349 18.13 -8.50 11.70
CA VAL A 349 17.63 -7.56 10.69
C VAL A 349 17.97 -8.03 9.27
N ALA A 350 19.21 -8.45 9.02
CA ALA A 350 19.60 -8.96 7.71
C ALA A 350 18.77 -10.18 7.30
N ASN A 351 18.56 -11.13 8.23
CA ASN A 351 17.72 -12.30 7.99
C ASN A 351 16.25 -11.92 7.73
N ALA A 352 15.70 -10.98 8.51
CA ALA A 352 14.34 -10.48 8.33
C ALA A 352 14.15 -9.81 6.95
N VAL A 353 15.13 -9.01 6.52
CA VAL A 353 15.11 -8.38 5.19
C VAL A 353 15.19 -9.44 4.08
N LEU A 354 16.09 -10.43 4.19
CA LEU A 354 16.16 -11.53 3.22
C LEU A 354 14.84 -12.32 3.19
N TYR A 355 14.31 -12.67 4.34
CA TYR A 355 13.01 -13.35 4.46
C TYR A 355 11.89 -12.55 3.79
N ASN A 356 11.86 -11.24 3.99
CA ASN A 356 10.87 -10.38 3.39
C ASN A 356 10.86 -10.44 1.85
N PHE A 357 12.03 -10.50 1.20
CA PHE A 357 12.13 -10.48 -0.27
C PHE A 357 12.13 -11.86 -0.92
N VAL A 358 12.78 -12.87 -0.32
CA VAL A 358 13.06 -14.15 -1.00
C VAL A 358 12.66 -15.38 -0.20
N ASN A 359 11.87 -15.24 0.86
CA ASN A 359 11.39 -16.40 1.59
C ASN A 359 10.60 -17.32 0.67
N TYR A 360 10.88 -18.61 0.75
CA TYR A 360 10.16 -19.66 0.06
C TYR A 360 9.45 -20.56 1.08
N ASN A 361 8.15 -20.65 0.95
CA ASN A 361 7.34 -21.64 1.65
C ASN A 361 6.89 -22.71 0.65
N PRO A 362 6.82 -23.98 1.04
CA PRO A 362 6.35 -25.04 0.16
C PRO A 362 4.89 -24.79 -0.26
N ILE A 363 4.47 -25.42 -1.35
CA ILE A 363 3.09 -25.33 -1.84
C ILE A 363 2.13 -25.81 -0.75
N CYS A 364 1.08 -25.06 -0.49
CA CYS A 364 0.02 -25.45 0.43
C CYS A 364 -0.82 -26.58 -0.19
N GLU A 365 -1.01 -27.68 0.53
CA GLU A 365 -1.86 -28.80 0.10
C GLU A 365 -3.35 -28.50 0.23
N ALA A 366 -3.70 -27.49 1.04
CA ALA A 366 -5.08 -27.05 1.22
C ALA A 366 -5.48 -25.98 0.18
N PHE A 367 -6.77 -25.95 -0.19
CA PHE A 367 -7.30 -24.87 -1.01
C PHE A 367 -7.06 -23.52 -0.32
N PRO A 368 -6.65 -22.48 -1.04
CA PRO A 368 -6.55 -22.30 -2.49
C PRO A 368 -5.21 -22.70 -3.13
N TYR A 369 -4.40 -23.54 -2.50
CA TYR A 369 -3.12 -24.06 -2.99
C TYR A 369 -2.04 -23.00 -3.24
N VAL A 370 -2.22 -21.81 -2.70
CA VAL A 370 -1.24 -20.73 -2.67
C VAL A 370 -0.84 -20.45 -1.24
N ILE A 371 0.36 -19.93 -1.05
CA ILE A 371 0.89 -19.57 0.25
C ILE A 371 1.68 -18.27 0.13
N PHE A 372 1.86 -17.60 1.27
CA PHE A 372 2.69 -16.42 1.34
C PHE A 372 4.17 -16.79 1.14
N ASN A 373 4.80 -16.07 0.23
CA ASN A 373 6.23 -16.14 -0.02
C ASN A 373 6.84 -14.74 0.15
N GLY A 374 8.15 -14.63 0.08
CA GLY A 374 8.81 -13.34 -0.04
C GLY A 374 8.30 -12.56 -1.26
N ILE A 375 8.43 -11.24 -1.23
CA ILE A 375 7.88 -10.30 -2.23
C ILE A 375 8.14 -10.75 -3.67
N LEU A 376 9.40 -11.11 -3.98
CA LEU A 376 9.83 -11.46 -5.33
C LEU A 376 9.33 -12.84 -5.79
N LEU A 377 9.09 -13.76 -4.87
CA LEU A 377 8.53 -15.08 -5.16
C LEU A 377 6.99 -15.07 -5.14
N ASN A 378 6.42 -14.15 -4.37
CA ASN A 378 4.98 -13.95 -4.37
C ASN A 378 4.49 -13.44 -5.73
N PHE A 379 5.19 -12.44 -6.28
CA PHE A 379 4.82 -11.80 -7.54
C PHE A 379 5.99 -11.76 -8.51
N PRO A 380 6.23 -12.85 -9.27
CA PRO A 380 7.38 -12.96 -10.17
C PRO A 380 7.45 -11.88 -11.26
N ILE A 381 6.35 -11.19 -11.58
CA ILE A 381 6.36 -10.04 -12.50
C ILE A 381 7.36 -8.96 -12.04
N LEU A 382 7.63 -8.86 -10.74
CA LEU A 382 8.57 -7.87 -10.19
C LEU A 382 10.03 -8.10 -10.62
N TRP A 383 10.40 -9.32 -11.04
CA TRP A 383 11.72 -9.58 -11.61
C TRP A 383 12.00 -8.79 -12.89
N PHE A 384 10.94 -8.34 -13.60
CA PHE A 384 11.10 -7.44 -14.74
C PHE A 384 11.70 -6.08 -14.37
N ALA A 385 11.64 -5.66 -13.12
CA ALA A 385 12.36 -4.48 -12.66
C ALA A 385 13.88 -4.60 -12.87
N VAL A 386 14.43 -5.82 -12.79
CA VAL A 386 15.86 -6.09 -13.00
C VAL A 386 16.14 -6.53 -14.43
N ILE A 387 15.42 -7.55 -14.93
CA ILE A 387 15.62 -8.13 -16.25
C ILE A 387 15.45 -7.08 -17.36
N GLY A 388 14.47 -6.21 -17.24
CA GLY A 388 14.18 -5.16 -18.21
C GLY A 388 15.26 -4.08 -18.32
N LEU A 389 16.21 -4.01 -17.39
CA LEU A 389 17.36 -3.10 -17.45
C LEU A 389 18.52 -3.61 -18.31
N SER A 390 18.53 -4.90 -18.68
CA SER A 390 19.64 -5.52 -19.39
C SER A 390 19.99 -4.89 -20.75
N PRO A 391 19.03 -4.40 -21.59
CA PRO A 391 19.38 -3.79 -22.85
C PRO A 391 19.96 -2.36 -22.69
N GLU A 392 21.09 -2.11 -23.34
CA GLU A 392 21.75 -0.78 -23.33
C GLU A 392 20.82 0.36 -23.77
N GLY A 393 19.96 0.10 -24.77
CA GLY A 393 18.97 1.06 -25.26
C GLY A 393 17.98 1.53 -24.22
N VAL A 394 17.62 0.67 -23.25
CA VAL A 394 16.75 1.00 -22.13
C VAL A 394 17.45 2.00 -21.19
N LEU A 395 18.68 1.68 -20.79
CA LEU A 395 19.47 2.58 -19.91
C LEU A 395 19.78 3.91 -20.57
N LYS A 396 20.02 3.93 -21.90
CA LYS A 396 20.21 5.15 -22.67
C LYS A 396 18.95 6.04 -22.63
N ARG A 397 17.78 5.48 -22.92
CA ARG A 397 16.49 6.20 -22.86
C ARG A 397 16.17 6.76 -21.46
N MET A 398 16.43 5.97 -20.43
CA MET A 398 16.28 6.43 -19.04
C MET A 398 17.19 7.62 -18.74
N LYS A 399 18.42 7.65 -19.29
CA LYS A 399 19.33 8.78 -19.17
C LYS A 399 18.79 10.01 -19.91
N GLU A 400 18.34 9.84 -21.14
CA GLU A 400 17.77 10.93 -21.96
C GLU A 400 16.55 11.57 -21.29
N GLN A 401 15.71 10.80 -20.60
CA GLN A 401 14.57 11.29 -19.84
C GLN A 401 14.93 11.76 -18.41
N GLN A 402 16.20 11.74 -18.03
CA GLN A 402 16.68 12.10 -16.68
C GLN A 402 16.05 11.24 -15.56
N MET A 403 15.72 9.98 -15.85
CA MET A 403 15.03 9.08 -14.92
C MET A 403 15.96 8.14 -14.14
N ARG A 404 17.27 8.05 -14.49
CA ARG A 404 18.19 7.07 -13.89
C ARG A 404 18.25 7.15 -12.36
N ALA A 405 18.50 8.33 -11.82
CA ALA A 405 18.62 8.51 -10.37
C ALA A 405 17.30 8.21 -9.65
N PHE A 406 16.17 8.56 -10.27
CA PHE A 406 14.85 8.23 -9.76
C PHE A 406 14.62 6.72 -9.72
N ILE A 407 14.93 5.99 -10.79
CA ILE A 407 14.80 4.52 -10.86
C ILE A 407 15.72 3.85 -9.83
N VAL A 408 16.96 4.31 -9.67
CA VAL A 408 17.85 3.80 -8.61
C VAL A 408 17.23 4.02 -7.23
N MET A 409 16.63 5.18 -6.97
CA MET A 409 15.96 5.46 -5.70
C MET A 409 14.77 4.52 -5.47
N LEU A 410 13.99 4.19 -6.52
CA LEU A 410 12.90 3.21 -6.43
C LEU A 410 13.37 1.78 -6.09
N PHE A 411 14.62 1.41 -6.37
CA PHE A 411 15.23 0.17 -5.88
C PHE A 411 15.66 0.27 -4.41
N VAL A 412 16.15 1.44 -3.99
CA VAL A 412 16.67 1.67 -2.64
C VAL A 412 15.53 1.74 -1.61
N ILE A 413 14.43 2.41 -1.95
CA ILE A 413 13.32 2.66 -1.01
C ILE A 413 12.75 1.37 -0.41
N PRO A 414 12.40 0.31 -1.17
CA PRO A 414 11.87 -0.93 -0.58
C PRO A 414 12.85 -1.58 0.42
N LEU A 415 14.14 -1.49 0.15
CA LEU A 415 15.18 -1.99 1.06
C LEU A 415 15.24 -1.16 2.34
N VAL A 416 15.17 0.17 2.23
CA VAL A 416 15.15 1.07 3.40
C VAL A 416 13.92 0.81 4.25
N ILE A 417 12.74 0.67 3.65
CA ILE A 417 11.50 0.33 4.35
C ILE A 417 11.63 -1.01 5.06
N ALA A 418 12.12 -2.06 4.38
CA ALA A 418 12.31 -3.38 4.98
C ALA A 418 13.28 -3.37 6.17
N ILE A 419 14.35 -2.59 6.09
CA ILE A 419 15.31 -2.42 7.20
C ILE A 419 14.61 -1.71 8.38
N MET A 420 13.85 -0.66 8.11
CA MET A 420 13.14 0.08 9.16
C MET A 420 12.07 -0.80 9.83
N ASP A 421 11.29 -1.55 9.07
CA ASP A 421 10.31 -2.48 9.60
C ASP A 421 10.97 -3.55 10.48
N ALA A 422 12.11 -4.11 10.03
CA ALA A 422 12.86 -5.11 10.76
C ALA A 422 13.56 -4.57 12.03
N LEU A 423 13.90 -3.27 12.05
CA LEU A 423 14.41 -2.60 13.24
C LEU A 423 13.30 -2.29 14.25
N TRP A 424 12.16 -1.85 13.73
CA TRP A 424 11.05 -1.36 14.52
C TRP A 424 10.20 -2.48 15.14
N SER A 425 9.92 -3.54 14.38
CA SER A 425 9.07 -4.62 14.83
C SER A 425 9.86 -5.87 15.18
N PRO A 426 9.57 -6.52 16.31
CA PRO A 426 10.14 -7.83 16.64
C PRO A 426 9.68 -8.93 15.68
N PHE A 427 8.54 -8.73 15.01
CA PHE A 427 7.90 -9.70 14.12
C PHE A 427 7.54 -9.07 12.78
N MET A 428 8.20 -9.52 11.71
CA MET A 428 7.84 -9.15 10.34
C MET A 428 6.68 -10.02 9.87
N THR A 429 5.49 -9.43 9.78
CA THR A 429 4.29 -10.09 9.26
C THR A 429 4.03 -9.74 7.81
N GLU A 430 3.11 -10.45 7.15
CA GLU A 430 2.77 -10.26 5.74
C GLU A 430 2.30 -8.83 5.42
N ARG A 431 1.62 -8.17 6.37
CA ARG A 431 1.13 -6.79 6.22
C ARG A 431 2.24 -5.76 5.98
N TYR A 432 3.46 -5.97 6.50
CA TYR A 432 4.59 -5.07 6.27
C TYR A 432 5.07 -5.07 4.80
N ARG A 433 4.82 -6.14 4.05
CA ARG A 433 5.16 -6.21 2.62
C ARG A 433 4.33 -5.25 1.78
N MET A 434 3.14 -4.85 2.24
CA MET A 434 2.31 -3.84 1.57
C MET A 434 3.00 -2.48 1.51
N ASP A 435 3.79 -2.13 2.52
CA ASP A 435 4.56 -0.89 2.57
C ASP A 435 5.50 -0.75 1.36
N GLN A 436 5.84 -1.88 0.70
CA GLN A 436 6.84 -1.99 -0.36
C GLN A 436 6.26 -2.36 -1.73
N TYR A 437 5.18 -3.15 -1.82
CA TYR A 437 4.64 -3.63 -3.10
C TYR A 437 4.33 -2.51 -4.08
N TRP A 438 3.71 -1.44 -3.62
CA TRP A 438 3.27 -0.33 -4.46
C TRP A 438 4.43 0.36 -5.18
N ILE A 439 5.54 0.62 -4.48
CA ILE A 439 6.70 1.31 -5.07
C ILE A 439 7.49 0.37 -5.99
N MET A 440 7.55 -0.93 -5.65
CA MET A 440 8.09 -1.94 -6.56
C MET A 440 7.23 -2.09 -7.81
N GLY A 441 5.91 -1.96 -7.70
CA GLY A 441 4.99 -1.91 -8.83
C GLY A 441 5.25 -0.71 -9.74
N VAL A 442 5.47 0.47 -9.17
CA VAL A 442 5.85 1.70 -9.92
C VAL A 442 7.18 1.51 -10.64
N LEU A 443 8.19 0.98 -9.95
CA LEU A 443 9.49 0.66 -10.54
C LEU A 443 9.35 -0.31 -11.72
N CYS A 444 8.65 -1.41 -11.51
CA CYS A 444 8.44 -2.45 -12.51
C CYS A 444 7.69 -1.88 -13.73
N PHE A 445 6.65 -1.08 -13.52
CA PHE A 445 5.91 -0.40 -14.58
C PHE A 445 6.80 0.49 -15.45
N LEU A 446 7.66 1.29 -14.83
CA LEU A 446 8.59 2.17 -15.56
C LEU A 446 9.58 1.36 -16.39
N VAL A 447 10.20 0.34 -15.81
CA VAL A 447 11.18 -0.51 -16.53
C VAL A 447 10.53 -1.25 -17.67
N ILE A 448 9.36 -1.87 -17.47
CA ILE A 448 8.57 -2.53 -18.52
C ILE A 448 8.23 -1.54 -19.64
N GLY A 449 7.81 -0.33 -19.31
CA GLY A 449 7.49 0.71 -20.29
C GLY A 449 8.70 1.11 -21.14
N PHE A 450 9.84 1.38 -20.53
CA PHE A 450 11.09 1.68 -21.26
C PHE A 450 11.57 0.51 -22.10
N TYR A 451 11.48 -0.70 -21.59
CA TYR A 451 11.82 -1.91 -22.33
C TYR A 451 10.93 -2.09 -23.56
N HIS A 452 9.61 -2.03 -23.38
CA HIS A 452 8.63 -2.14 -24.46
C HIS A 452 8.86 -1.10 -25.55
N ASP A 453 9.12 0.15 -25.17
CA ASP A 453 9.35 1.24 -26.09
C ASP A 453 10.64 1.08 -26.92
N ASN A 454 11.60 0.29 -26.42
CA ASN A 454 12.86 -0.03 -27.11
C ASN A 454 12.72 -1.14 -28.16
N LEU A 455 11.63 -1.92 -28.13
CA LEU A 455 11.41 -3.04 -29.04
C LEU A 455 10.87 -2.56 -30.42
N SER A 456 11.07 -3.40 -31.45
CA SER A 456 10.35 -3.27 -32.72
C SER A 456 8.84 -3.46 -32.51
N GLU A 457 8.00 -3.03 -33.46
CA GLU A 457 6.53 -3.18 -33.29
C GLU A 457 6.10 -4.64 -33.15
N THR A 458 6.69 -5.56 -33.91
CA THR A 458 6.37 -6.99 -33.83
C THR A 458 6.81 -7.60 -32.50
N ALA A 459 8.05 -7.32 -32.08
CA ALA A 459 8.56 -7.79 -30.79
C ALA A 459 7.79 -7.16 -29.63
N GLY A 460 7.44 -5.86 -29.73
CA GLY A 460 6.64 -5.14 -28.73
C GLY A 460 5.26 -5.77 -28.54
N ARG A 461 4.55 -6.17 -29.60
CA ARG A 461 3.26 -6.86 -29.49
C ARG A 461 3.38 -8.22 -28.80
N LYS A 462 4.40 -9.02 -29.12
CA LYS A 462 4.65 -10.29 -28.42
C LYS A 462 4.99 -10.08 -26.95
N PHE A 463 5.80 -9.07 -26.66
CA PHE A 463 6.14 -8.71 -25.30
C PHE A 463 4.92 -8.20 -24.52
N SER A 464 4.05 -7.40 -25.15
CA SER A 464 2.79 -6.95 -24.55
C SER A 464 1.89 -8.15 -24.17
N CYS A 465 1.78 -9.18 -25.02
CA CYS A 465 1.07 -10.42 -24.68
C CYS A 465 1.67 -11.09 -23.45
N PHE A 466 2.99 -11.27 -23.46
CA PHE A 466 3.71 -11.94 -22.38
C PHE A 466 3.54 -11.21 -21.03
N ILE A 467 3.74 -9.90 -21.02
CA ILE A 467 3.58 -9.09 -19.81
C ILE A 467 2.12 -9.05 -19.34
N SER A 468 1.16 -8.98 -20.26
CA SER A 468 -0.27 -9.02 -19.90
C SER A 468 -0.66 -10.35 -19.26
N LEU A 469 -0.07 -11.47 -19.70
CA LEU A 469 -0.26 -12.78 -19.07
C LEU A 469 0.30 -12.79 -17.62
N TRP A 470 1.51 -12.26 -17.42
CA TRP A 470 2.08 -12.15 -16.08
C TRP A 470 1.29 -11.22 -15.16
N ALA A 471 0.76 -10.12 -15.70
CA ALA A 471 -0.14 -9.24 -14.96
C ALA A 471 -1.44 -9.95 -14.58
N PHE A 472 -2.01 -10.75 -15.48
CA PHE A 472 -3.19 -11.57 -15.21
C PHE A 472 -2.93 -12.62 -14.11
N ILE A 473 -1.79 -13.30 -14.16
CA ILE A 473 -1.36 -14.24 -13.11
C ILE A 473 -1.22 -13.52 -11.76
N THR A 474 -0.66 -12.30 -11.77
CA THR A 474 -0.52 -11.46 -10.55
C THR A 474 -1.89 -11.12 -9.98
N ILE A 475 -2.86 -10.72 -10.81
CA ILE A 475 -4.24 -10.46 -10.38
C ILE A 475 -4.86 -11.72 -9.77
N GLY A 476 -4.77 -12.83 -10.49
CA GLY A 476 -5.32 -14.12 -10.04
C GLY A 476 -4.73 -14.57 -8.70
N LYS A 477 -3.40 -14.49 -8.55
CA LYS A 477 -2.74 -14.83 -7.28
C LYS A 477 -3.17 -13.89 -6.15
N SER A 478 -3.27 -12.58 -6.40
CA SER A 478 -3.73 -11.63 -5.38
C SER A 478 -5.16 -11.96 -4.89
N ILE A 479 -6.06 -12.33 -5.81
CA ILE A 479 -7.43 -12.75 -5.45
C ILE A 479 -7.40 -14.05 -4.64
N LEU A 480 -6.56 -15.02 -5.01
CA LEU A 480 -6.44 -16.26 -4.24
C LEU A 480 -5.85 -16.02 -2.84
N LEU A 481 -4.96 -15.02 -2.71
CA LEU A 481 -4.40 -14.64 -1.41
C LEU A 481 -5.45 -14.08 -0.44
N TYR A 482 -6.59 -13.55 -0.91
CA TYR A 482 -7.70 -13.19 -0.05
C TYR A 482 -8.28 -14.38 0.73
N LEU A 483 -8.05 -15.60 0.26
CA LEU A 483 -8.59 -16.83 0.83
C LEU A 483 -7.59 -17.57 1.75
N VAL A 484 -6.37 -17.06 1.90
CA VAL A 484 -5.28 -17.76 2.62
C VAL A 484 -5.12 -17.31 4.07
N GLN A 485 -5.54 -16.13 4.40
CA GLN A 485 -5.31 -15.49 5.69
C GLN A 485 -5.84 -16.30 6.87
N ASN A 486 -5.14 -16.22 8.00
CA ASN A 486 -5.46 -17.01 9.20
C ASN A 486 -6.49 -16.33 10.10
N ASP A 487 -6.48 -15.01 10.20
CA ASP A 487 -7.33 -14.28 11.14
C ASP A 487 -8.55 -13.71 10.42
N GLY A 488 -9.61 -14.49 10.39
CA GLY A 488 -10.91 -14.07 9.91
C GLY A 488 -11.08 -14.09 8.41
N ASN A 489 -10.35 -14.93 7.71
CA ASN A 489 -10.52 -15.04 6.28
C ASN A 489 -11.79 -15.82 5.89
N VAL A 490 -12.17 -15.67 4.63
CA VAL A 490 -13.34 -16.33 4.01
C VAL A 490 -13.32 -17.85 4.25
N THR A 491 -12.14 -18.48 4.32
CA THR A 491 -12.01 -19.93 4.50
C THR A 491 -12.53 -20.40 5.88
N TYR A 492 -12.27 -19.65 6.93
CA TYR A 492 -12.69 -20.00 8.29
C TYR A 492 -14.07 -19.44 8.63
N THR A 493 -14.36 -18.22 8.17
CA THR A 493 -15.61 -17.54 8.50
C THR A 493 -16.78 -18.03 7.66
N TYR A 494 -16.52 -18.37 6.39
CA TYR A 494 -17.55 -18.81 5.44
C TYR A 494 -17.12 -20.07 4.68
N PRO A 495 -16.89 -21.21 5.38
CA PRO A 495 -16.42 -22.44 4.76
C PRO A 495 -17.36 -22.93 3.64
N GLU A 496 -18.66 -22.66 3.74
CA GLU A 496 -19.63 -22.99 2.72
C GLU A 496 -19.40 -22.26 1.39
N VAL A 497 -18.99 -20.98 1.46
CA VAL A 497 -18.64 -20.18 0.27
C VAL A 497 -17.39 -20.78 -0.40
N VAL A 498 -16.41 -21.18 0.38
CA VAL A 498 -15.19 -21.81 -0.12
C VAL A 498 -15.50 -23.15 -0.78
N GLU A 499 -16.36 -23.98 -0.18
CA GLU A 499 -16.78 -25.25 -0.79
C GLU A 499 -17.60 -25.03 -2.08
N GLN A 500 -18.44 -24.00 -2.15
CA GLN A 500 -19.12 -23.62 -3.39
C GLN A 500 -18.12 -23.20 -4.49
N ILE A 501 -17.11 -22.41 -4.14
CA ILE A 501 -16.03 -22.04 -5.09
C ILE A 501 -15.28 -23.28 -5.58
N LYS A 502 -14.92 -24.19 -4.66
CA LYS A 502 -14.28 -25.47 -5.01
C LYS A 502 -15.14 -26.30 -5.96
N MET A 503 -16.44 -26.43 -5.67
CA MET A 503 -17.36 -27.16 -6.54
C MET A 503 -17.46 -26.54 -7.94
N ILE A 504 -17.52 -25.20 -8.04
CA ILE A 504 -17.52 -24.49 -9.34
C ILE A 504 -16.25 -24.79 -10.11
N LEU A 505 -15.10 -24.74 -9.46
CA LEU A 505 -13.81 -25.05 -10.09
C LEU A 505 -13.71 -26.51 -10.53
N ARG A 506 -14.17 -27.46 -9.70
CA ARG A 506 -14.19 -28.89 -10.06
C ARG A 506 -15.08 -29.18 -11.26
N LEU A 507 -16.27 -28.58 -11.34
CA LEU A 507 -17.15 -28.73 -12.50
C LEU A 507 -16.57 -28.15 -13.80
N GLY A 508 -15.69 -27.13 -13.70
CA GLY A 508 -15.00 -26.57 -14.86
C GLY A 508 -13.81 -27.41 -15.35
N ILE A 509 -13.29 -28.33 -14.51
CA ILE A 509 -12.10 -29.15 -14.84
C ILE A 509 -12.46 -30.61 -15.16
N GLY A 510 -13.73 -31.00 -14.94
CA GLY A 510 -14.16 -32.40 -15.00
C GLY A 510 -13.83 -33.12 -13.68
N ALA A 511 -14.79 -33.84 -13.14
CA ALA A 511 -14.56 -34.69 -11.99
C ALA A 511 -13.62 -35.81 -12.42
N GLY A 512 -12.33 -35.66 -12.08
CA GLY A 512 -11.37 -36.74 -12.12
C GLY A 512 -11.31 -37.41 -10.79
#